data_a343f406669a069100ed3342de4e7b88
#
_entry.id   a343f406669a069100ed3342de4e7b88
#
_cell.length_a   1.000
_cell.length_b   1.000
_cell.length_c   1.000
_cell.angle_alpha   90.00
_cell.angle_beta   90.00
_cell.angle_gamma   90.00
#
_symmetry.space_group_name_H-M   'P 1'
#
loop_
_entity.id
_entity.type
_entity.pdbx_description
1 polymer ?
#
loop_
_entity_poly.entity_id
_entity_poly.type
_entity_poly.pdbx_seq_one_letter_code
_entity_poly.pdbx_strand_id
1 'polypeptide(L)'
;FSGDKKTALENLPANLISKLKVYDKKSKEEEFTGISSGEKKYVLDLQTKDELNKTWLTNATVGYGNNKKKDLEAQVNYFRKNGENLSFIARSTNRYQNSTYKDNINNSLGLNMAHKFGGKFSLNGHVNYNLNRNGNISSMYQEQYLTGGNQYSASANEGNSKGRSVNSSLLGEWKVDKSTRVNFSGNFGYTPNQNESNSQSASFDAPPGVNHENLFSDFESVPRDIKVNRSENRSRSENESHRYHWAMGVMRRLNEKGTTLGLNIQNSDSWGNNESFSLSETTYFRLKDKNGNDSVLYRNQYLKSPQRNNSWRVGLSFTQPVGKKVRLRVAYNWSTR
;
A
#
# COMPACT_ATOMS: atom_id res chain seq x y z
N PHE A 1 5.63 -13.84 11.58
CA PHE A 1 5.01 -13.19 10.41
C PHE A 1 4.86 -11.69 10.70
N SER A 2 5.83 -10.89 10.29
CA SER A 2 5.82 -9.43 10.57
C SER A 2 5.20 -8.61 9.43
N GLY A 3 4.95 -9.20 8.28
CA GLY A 3 4.56 -8.45 7.09
C GLY A 3 3.07 -8.49 6.75
N ASP A 4 2.47 -9.65 6.73
CA ASP A 4 1.06 -9.80 6.36
C ASP A 4 0.36 -10.80 7.29
N LYS A 5 -0.43 -10.25 8.19
CA LYS A 5 -1.20 -11.04 9.17
C LYS A 5 -2.24 -11.95 8.49
N LYS A 6 -2.78 -11.50 7.36
CA LYS A 6 -3.79 -12.24 6.60
C LYS A 6 -3.15 -13.46 5.96
N THR A 7 -2.02 -13.29 5.29
CA THR A 7 -1.28 -14.41 4.69
C THR A 7 -0.82 -15.42 5.74
N ALA A 8 -0.44 -14.96 6.93
CA ALA A 8 -0.07 -15.87 8.03
C ALA A 8 -1.24 -16.72 8.51
N LEU A 9 -2.44 -16.14 8.61
CA LEU A 9 -3.64 -16.83 9.11
C LEU A 9 -4.26 -17.75 8.05
N GLU A 10 -4.29 -17.33 6.80
CA GLU A 10 -4.90 -18.09 5.70
C GLU A 10 -4.07 -19.31 5.27
N ASN A 11 -2.74 -19.25 5.48
CA ASN A 11 -1.83 -20.29 4.99
C ASN A 11 -1.27 -21.21 6.09
N LEU A 12 -1.68 -21.04 7.34
CA LEU A 12 -1.36 -21.97 8.42
C LEU A 12 -2.55 -22.94 8.63
N PRO A 13 -2.42 -24.19 8.24
CA PRO A 13 -3.47 -25.17 8.48
C PRO A 13 -3.80 -25.27 9.97
N ALA A 14 -5.08 -25.21 10.32
CA ALA A 14 -5.53 -25.19 11.71
C ALA A 14 -5.09 -26.43 12.52
N ASN A 15 -4.92 -27.57 11.84
CA ASN A 15 -4.43 -28.82 12.44
C ASN A 15 -2.97 -28.76 12.92
N LEU A 16 -2.21 -27.76 12.50
CA LEU A 16 -0.81 -27.55 12.89
C LEU A 16 -0.67 -26.63 14.12
N ILE A 17 -1.78 -26.03 14.56
CA ILE A 17 -1.80 -25.16 15.74
C ILE A 17 -2.09 -26.02 16.97
N SER A 18 -1.18 -25.98 17.94
CA SER A 18 -1.38 -26.65 19.23
C SER A 18 -2.10 -25.77 20.23
N LYS A 19 -1.88 -24.47 20.19
CA LYS A 19 -2.43 -23.51 21.15
C LYS A 19 -2.55 -22.11 20.55
N LEU A 20 -3.68 -21.47 20.86
CA LEU A 20 -3.93 -20.08 20.55
C LEU A 20 -3.99 -19.30 21.86
N LYS A 21 -3.18 -18.24 21.99
CA LYS A 21 -3.21 -17.35 23.12
C LYS A 21 -3.49 -15.92 22.67
N VAL A 22 -4.39 -15.26 23.34
CA VAL A 22 -4.65 -13.84 23.20
C VAL A 22 -4.27 -13.17 24.52
N TYR A 23 -3.40 -12.22 24.49
CA TYR A 23 -2.98 -11.51 25.69
C TYR A 23 -2.55 -10.07 25.40
N ASP A 24 -2.63 -9.23 26.42
CA ASP A 24 -2.08 -7.88 26.36
C ASP A 24 -0.55 -7.94 26.42
N LYS A 25 0.08 -7.54 25.33
CA LYS A 25 1.54 -7.47 25.29
C LYS A 25 1.99 -6.09 25.76
N LYS A 26 2.81 -6.10 26.80
CA LYS A 26 3.55 -4.91 27.24
C LYS A 26 4.49 -4.42 26.14
N SER A 27 4.62 -3.12 26.01
CA SER A 27 5.66 -2.57 25.14
C SER A 27 7.05 -3.00 25.64
N LYS A 28 8.04 -3.08 24.74
CA LYS A 28 9.41 -3.46 25.12
C LYS A 28 10.01 -2.48 26.15
N GLU A 29 9.60 -1.23 26.08
CA GLU A 29 9.95 -0.21 27.06
C GLU A 29 9.29 -0.49 28.41
N GLU A 30 8.01 -0.84 28.42
CA GLU A 30 7.27 -1.21 29.62
C GLU A 30 7.82 -2.48 30.28
N GLU A 31 8.18 -3.51 29.47
CA GLU A 31 8.86 -4.72 30.00
C GLU A 31 10.20 -4.40 30.64
N PHE A 32 10.93 -3.43 30.11
CA PHE A 32 12.27 -3.08 30.59
C PHE A 32 12.25 -2.10 31.74
N THR A 33 11.41 -1.07 31.69
CA THR A 33 11.30 -0.02 32.70
C THR A 33 10.27 -0.34 33.77
N GLY A 34 9.30 -1.22 33.46
CA GLY A 34 8.12 -1.52 34.28
C GLY A 34 7.12 -0.36 34.38
N ILE A 35 7.24 0.65 33.51
CA ILE A 35 6.28 1.75 33.42
C ILE A 35 5.27 1.44 32.34
N SER A 36 3.98 1.42 32.69
CA SER A 36 2.93 1.23 31.71
C SER A 36 2.76 2.49 30.86
N SER A 37 2.73 2.33 29.54
CA SER A 37 2.40 3.39 28.60
C SER A 37 0.89 3.71 28.54
N GLY A 38 0.07 2.87 29.20
CA GLY A 38 -1.39 2.94 29.12
C GLY A 38 -1.97 2.40 27.82
N GLU A 39 -1.16 2.12 26.82
CA GLU A 39 -1.59 1.52 25.56
C GLU A 39 -1.68 0.00 25.69
N LYS A 40 -2.86 -0.56 25.46
CA LYS A 40 -3.07 -2.01 25.40
C LYS A 40 -2.88 -2.50 23.97
N LYS A 41 -1.93 -3.38 23.74
CA LYS A 41 -1.72 -4.05 22.45
C LYS A 41 -2.05 -5.54 22.58
N TYR A 42 -3.20 -5.93 22.02
CA TYR A 42 -3.56 -7.35 21.96
C TYR A 42 -2.67 -8.08 20.94
N VAL A 43 -2.09 -9.17 21.39
CA VAL A 43 -1.29 -10.06 20.55
C VAL A 43 -1.96 -11.42 20.49
N LEU A 44 -2.11 -11.91 19.26
CA LEU A 44 -2.50 -13.29 18.99
C LEU A 44 -1.22 -14.10 18.83
N ASP A 45 -0.95 -15.01 19.76
CA ASP A 45 0.18 -15.93 19.73
C ASP A 45 -0.31 -17.31 19.32
N LEU A 46 0.16 -17.74 18.15
CA LEU A 46 -0.11 -19.07 17.60
C LEU A 46 1.07 -19.97 17.91
N GLN A 47 0.86 -20.95 18.79
CA GLN A 47 1.85 -21.98 19.07
C GLN A 47 1.61 -23.19 18.15
N THR A 48 2.61 -23.52 17.36
CA THR A 48 2.60 -24.70 16.51
C THR A 48 2.92 -25.97 17.31
N LYS A 49 2.48 -27.12 16.80
CA LYS A 49 2.84 -28.42 17.39
C LYS A 49 4.34 -28.65 17.34
N ASP A 50 4.87 -29.39 18.30
CA ASP A 50 6.31 -29.70 18.39
C ASP A 50 6.82 -30.50 17.19
N GLU A 51 5.97 -31.23 16.51
CA GLU A 51 6.25 -31.98 15.28
C GLU A 51 6.73 -31.09 14.12
N LEU A 52 6.38 -29.80 14.16
CA LEU A 52 6.79 -28.83 13.13
C LEU A 52 8.21 -28.27 13.33
N ASN A 53 8.96 -28.76 14.31
CA ASN A 53 10.33 -28.32 14.47
C ASN A 53 11.24 -28.86 13.37
N LYS A 54 11.91 -27.96 12.63
CA LYS A 54 12.74 -28.25 11.45
C LYS A 54 11.93 -28.83 10.28
N THR A 55 10.69 -28.39 10.12
CA THR A 55 9.77 -28.89 9.10
C THR A 55 9.58 -27.89 7.98
N TRP A 56 9.52 -28.40 6.76
CA TRP A 56 9.11 -27.66 5.58
C TRP A 56 7.64 -27.89 5.29
N LEU A 57 6.90 -26.81 5.07
CA LEU A 57 5.52 -26.83 4.58
C LEU A 57 5.47 -26.15 3.23
N THR A 58 4.96 -26.85 2.24
CA THR A 58 4.83 -26.35 0.89
C THR A 58 3.37 -26.42 0.45
N ASN A 59 2.88 -25.34 -0.14
CA ASN A 59 1.59 -25.30 -0.81
C ASN A 59 1.82 -24.81 -2.24
N ALA A 60 1.14 -25.46 -3.18
CA ALA A 60 1.11 -24.99 -4.56
C ALA A 60 -0.32 -25.08 -5.08
N THR A 61 -0.76 -24.01 -5.71
CA THR A 61 -2.05 -23.94 -6.40
C THR A 61 -1.80 -23.59 -7.84
N VAL A 62 -2.38 -24.39 -8.75
CA VAL A 62 -2.32 -24.14 -10.18
C VAL A 62 -3.74 -24.15 -10.71
N GLY A 63 -4.19 -23.00 -11.18
CA GLY A 63 -5.47 -22.82 -11.84
C GLY A 63 -5.27 -22.31 -13.25
N TYR A 64 -5.93 -22.94 -14.20
CA TYR A 64 -6.01 -22.48 -15.58
C TYR A 64 -7.46 -22.47 -16.04
N GLY A 65 -7.89 -21.39 -16.65
CA GLY A 65 -9.27 -21.20 -17.09
C GLY A 65 -9.35 -20.76 -18.55
N ASN A 66 -10.56 -20.64 -19.04
CA ASN A 66 -10.86 -20.11 -20.37
C ASN A 66 -10.26 -18.70 -20.55
N ASN A 67 -10.04 -18.27 -21.79
CA ASN A 67 -9.50 -16.94 -22.12
C ASN A 67 -8.12 -16.66 -21.52
N LYS A 68 -7.25 -17.65 -21.45
CA LYS A 68 -5.88 -17.56 -20.90
C LYS A 68 -5.85 -17.11 -19.43
N LYS A 69 -6.91 -17.37 -18.65
CA LYS A 69 -6.93 -17.09 -17.22
C LYS A 69 -6.01 -18.07 -16.49
N LYS A 70 -5.26 -17.52 -15.55
CA LYS A 70 -4.35 -18.31 -14.71
C LYS A 70 -4.42 -17.83 -13.26
N ASP A 71 -4.18 -18.76 -12.36
CA ASP A 71 -4.00 -18.52 -10.93
C ASP A 71 -2.94 -19.48 -10.42
N LEU A 72 -1.76 -18.94 -10.20
CA LEU A 72 -0.60 -19.69 -9.77
C LEU A 72 -0.18 -19.16 -8.41
N GLU A 73 -0.03 -20.05 -7.45
CA GLU A 73 0.50 -19.73 -6.13
C GLU A 73 1.45 -20.81 -5.68
N ALA A 74 2.59 -20.42 -5.15
CA ALA A 74 3.55 -21.29 -4.51
C ALA A 74 3.98 -20.67 -3.19
N GLN A 75 3.96 -21.48 -2.15
CA GLN A 75 4.39 -21.09 -0.82
C GLN A 75 5.28 -22.17 -0.24
N VAL A 76 6.41 -21.73 0.31
CA VAL A 76 7.35 -22.58 1.01
C VAL A 76 7.66 -21.97 2.37
N ASN A 77 7.40 -22.71 3.44
CA ASN A 77 7.66 -22.28 4.81
C ASN A 77 8.58 -23.27 5.49
N TYR A 78 9.59 -22.76 6.17
CA TYR A 78 10.45 -23.52 7.06
C TYR A 78 10.25 -23.04 8.49
N PHE A 79 9.95 -23.96 9.41
CA PHE A 79 9.71 -23.66 10.81
C PHE A 79 10.75 -24.32 11.71
N ARG A 80 11.15 -23.58 12.73
CA ARG A 80 11.97 -24.09 13.85
C ARG A 80 11.35 -23.70 15.18
N LYS A 81 11.76 -24.40 16.23
CA LYS A 81 11.40 -24.06 17.62
C LYS A 81 11.73 -22.59 17.92
N ASN A 82 11.04 -22.02 18.90
CA ASN A 82 11.22 -20.63 19.36
C ASN A 82 10.77 -19.53 18.39
N GLY A 83 9.91 -19.84 17.44
CA GLY A 83 9.34 -18.87 16.51
C GLY A 83 10.30 -18.45 15.39
N GLU A 84 11.34 -19.23 15.12
CA GLU A 84 12.19 -19.04 13.95
C GLU A 84 11.47 -19.57 12.71
N ASN A 85 11.43 -18.76 11.65
CA ASN A 85 10.82 -19.15 10.39
C ASN A 85 11.50 -18.48 9.19
N LEU A 86 11.35 -19.14 8.06
CA LEU A 86 11.66 -18.59 6.74
C LEU A 86 10.48 -18.93 5.83
N SER A 87 9.92 -17.94 5.15
CA SER A 87 8.79 -18.13 4.25
C SER A 87 9.07 -17.47 2.91
N PHE A 88 8.79 -18.19 1.83
CA PHE A 88 8.79 -17.67 0.47
C PHE A 88 7.40 -17.86 -0.12
N ILE A 89 6.86 -16.80 -0.72
CA ILE A 89 5.53 -16.79 -1.34
C ILE A 89 5.67 -16.19 -2.73
N ALA A 90 5.15 -16.90 -3.73
CA ALA A 90 5.07 -16.41 -5.10
C ALA A 90 3.63 -16.57 -5.60
N ARG A 91 3.07 -15.51 -6.16
CA ARG A 91 1.73 -15.52 -6.74
C ARG A 91 1.74 -14.86 -8.12
N SER A 92 1.00 -15.44 -9.06
CA SER A 92 0.74 -14.85 -10.37
C SER A 92 -0.69 -15.15 -10.76
N THR A 93 -1.49 -14.10 -10.89
CA THR A 93 -2.90 -14.23 -11.28
C THR A 93 -3.32 -13.17 -12.28
N ASN A 94 -4.19 -13.53 -13.22
CA ASN A 94 -4.85 -12.61 -14.13
C ASN A 94 -6.38 -12.81 -14.12
N ARG A 95 -6.95 -13.19 -12.99
CA ARG A 95 -8.39 -13.31 -12.82
C ARG A 95 -9.08 -11.96 -13.02
N TYR A 96 -10.18 -11.96 -13.77
CA TYR A 96 -11.10 -10.82 -13.77
C TYR A 96 -11.95 -10.84 -12.50
N GLN A 97 -12.08 -9.70 -11.89
CA GLN A 97 -13.04 -9.54 -10.80
C GLN A 97 -14.42 -9.07 -11.27
N ASN A 98 -14.47 -8.39 -12.44
CA ASN A 98 -15.74 -7.91 -13.05
C ASN A 98 -15.62 -7.80 -14.57
N SER A 99 -16.74 -7.79 -15.29
CA SER A 99 -16.83 -7.69 -16.76
C SER A 99 -16.33 -6.35 -17.35
N THR A 100 -16.19 -5.32 -16.51
CA THR A 100 -15.70 -3.98 -16.88
C THR A 100 -14.19 -3.84 -16.89
N TYR A 101 -13.44 -4.90 -16.52
CA TYR A 101 -11.98 -4.83 -16.46
C TYR A 101 -11.32 -5.54 -17.64
N LYS A 102 -10.43 -4.82 -18.29
CA LYS A 102 -9.53 -5.33 -19.31
C LYS A 102 -8.26 -5.78 -18.59
N ASP A 103 -7.82 -6.99 -18.77
CA ASP A 103 -6.55 -7.57 -18.29
C ASP A 103 -6.02 -7.07 -16.91
N ASN A 104 -6.48 -7.70 -15.85
CA ASN A 104 -5.89 -7.52 -14.52
C ASN A 104 -4.82 -8.58 -14.29
N ILE A 105 -3.58 -8.14 -14.08
CA ILE A 105 -2.45 -9.00 -13.77
C ILE A 105 -1.90 -8.58 -12.41
N ASN A 106 -1.85 -9.54 -11.49
CA ASN A 106 -1.23 -9.36 -10.18
C ASN A 106 -0.14 -10.42 -10.00
N ASN A 107 1.11 -9.98 -9.90
CA ASN A 107 2.23 -10.83 -9.56
C ASN A 107 2.84 -10.34 -8.26
N SER A 108 3.11 -11.25 -7.35
CA SER A 108 3.76 -10.92 -6.08
C SER A 108 4.81 -11.95 -5.70
N LEU A 109 5.89 -11.47 -5.10
CA LEU A 109 6.92 -12.27 -4.47
C LEU A 109 7.11 -11.75 -3.05
N GLY A 110 7.12 -12.66 -2.07
CA GLY A 110 7.33 -12.33 -0.68
C GLY A 110 8.38 -13.23 -0.05
N LEU A 111 9.27 -12.63 0.73
CA LEU A 111 10.22 -13.31 1.59
C LEU A 111 10.01 -12.81 3.01
N ASN A 112 9.81 -13.72 3.97
CA ASN A 112 9.71 -13.40 5.38
C ASN A 112 10.74 -14.24 6.14
N MET A 113 11.38 -13.61 7.11
CA MET A 113 12.38 -14.26 7.94
C MET A 113 12.20 -13.84 9.40
N ALA A 114 12.29 -14.80 10.32
CA ALA A 114 12.47 -14.56 11.74
C ALA A 114 13.55 -15.49 12.27
N HIS A 115 14.59 -14.93 12.90
CA HIS A 115 15.70 -15.72 13.42
C HIS A 115 16.22 -15.16 14.75
N LYS A 116 16.67 -16.07 15.61
CA LYS A 116 17.28 -15.74 16.90
C LYS A 116 18.71 -16.27 16.98
N PHE A 117 19.66 -15.37 17.10
CA PHE A 117 21.08 -15.69 17.19
C PHE A 117 21.50 -15.78 18.66
N GLY A 118 21.86 -16.99 19.12
CA GLY A 118 22.38 -17.22 20.46
C GLY A 118 21.50 -16.73 21.62
N GLY A 119 20.19 -16.55 21.41
CA GLY A 119 19.26 -16.07 22.42
C GLY A 119 19.38 -14.59 22.79
N LYS A 120 20.39 -13.89 22.30
CA LYS A 120 20.66 -12.48 22.60
C LYS A 120 20.25 -11.53 21.50
N PHE A 121 20.30 -11.96 20.24
CA PHE A 121 19.94 -11.15 19.11
C PHE A 121 18.80 -11.78 18.33
N SER A 122 17.74 -11.04 18.07
CA SER A 122 16.62 -11.46 17.22
C SER A 122 16.46 -10.52 16.05
N LEU A 123 16.24 -11.10 14.88
CA LEU A 123 16.05 -10.40 13.63
C LEU A 123 14.77 -10.90 12.98
N ASN A 124 13.87 -9.96 12.61
CA ASN A 124 12.69 -10.24 11.82
C ASN A 124 12.71 -9.31 10.62
N GLY A 125 12.41 -9.84 9.46
CA GLY A 125 12.37 -9.04 8.24
C GLY A 125 11.43 -9.60 7.21
N HIS A 126 10.99 -8.74 6.32
CA HIS A 126 10.28 -9.15 5.12
C HIS A 126 10.65 -8.26 3.93
N VAL A 127 10.56 -8.83 2.75
CA VAL A 127 10.64 -8.13 1.47
C VAL A 127 9.49 -8.60 0.62
N ASN A 128 8.71 -7.66 0.09
CA ASN A 128 7.62 -7.94 -0.83
C ASN A 128 7.83 -7.15 -2.12
N TYR A 129 7.74 -7.85 -3.23
CA TYR A 129 7.67 -7.26 -4.57
C TYR A 129 6.29 -7.51 -5.15
N ASN A 130 5.66 -6.47 -5.66
CA ASN A 130 4.38 -6.58 -6.35
C ASN A 130 4.45 -5.90 -7.72
N LEU A 131 3.85 -6.53 -8.72
CA LEU A 131 3.62 -5.99 -10.04
C LEU A 131 2.13 -6.11 -10.35
N ASN A 132 1.47 -4.97 -10.55
CA ASN A 132 0.06 -4.90 -10.89
C ASN A 132 -0.11 -4.23 -12.23
N ARG A 133 -0.96 -4.80 -13.08
CA ARG A 133 -1.50 -4.17 -14.27
C ARG A 133 -3.01 -4.25 -14.20
N ASN A 134 -3.66 -3.11 -14.30
CA ASN A 134 -5.10 -3.02 -14.25
C ASN A 134 -5.57 -2.20 -15.44
N GLY A 135 -6.48 -2.76 -16.23
CA GLY A 135 -7.20 -2.04 -17.28
C GLY A 135 -8.67 -1.89 -16.86
N ASN A 136 -9.25 -0.75 -17.10
CA ASN A 136 -10.67 -0.53 -16.92
C ASN A 136 -11.27 0.11 -18.15
N ILE A 137 -12.51 -0.27 -18.46
CA ILE A 137 -13.37 0.36 -19.45
C ILE A 137 -14.66 0.69 -18.74
N SER A 138 -15.12 1.91 -18.86
CA SER A 138 -16.39 2.35 -18.29
C SER A 138 -17.10 3.26 -19.27
N SER A 139 -18.41 3.12 -19.36
CA SER A 139 -19.30 4.04 -20.06
C SER A 139 -20.44 4.45 -19.14
N MET A 140 -20.88 5.67 -19.28
CA MET A 140 -21.99 6.22 -18.51
C MET A 140 -22.84 7.06 -19.45
N TYR A 141 -24.13 6.92 -19.33
CA TYR A 141 -25.12 7.82 -19.89
C TYR A 141 -25.99 8.36 -18.77
N GLN A 142 -26.24 9.65 -18.75
CA GLN A 142 -26.96 10.32 -17.70
C GLN A 142 -27.98 11.30 -18.31
N GLU A 143 -29.20 11.28 -17.80
CA GLU A 143 -30.21 12.29 -18.00
C GLU A 143 -30.37 13.10 -16.71
N GLN A 144 -30.28 14.41 -16.79
CA GLN A 144 -30.42 15.31 -15.65
C GLN A 144 -31.68 16.17 -15.89
N TYR A 145 -32.62 16.04 -14.96
CA TYR A 145 -33.86 16.80 -14.98
C TYR A 145 -33.68 18.17 -14.33
N LEU A 146 -33.77 19.23 -15.11
CA LEU A 146 -33.59 20.61 -14.66
C LEU A 146 -34.88 21.41 -14.94
N THR A 147 -35.12 22.46 -14.13
CA THR A 147 -36.27 23.36 -14.29
C THR A 147 -36.30 24.10 -15.63
N GLY A 148 -35.15 24.23 -16.31
CA GLY A 148 -35.01 24.89 -17.62
C GLY A 148 -34.96 23.96 -18.83
N GLY A 149 -35.14 22.66 -18.65
CA GLY A 149 -35.03 21.63 -19.69
C GLY A 149 -34.02 20.52 -19.29
N ASN A 150 -34.27 19.33 -19.78
CA ASN A 150 -33.40 18.19 -19.48
C ASN A 150 -32.05 18.32 -20.19
N GLN A 151 -31.00 17.88 -19.52
CA GLN A 151 -29.67 17.79 -20.09
C GLN A 151 -29.24 16.31 -20.14
N TYR A 152 -28.68 15.93 -21.29
CA TYR A 152 -28.21 14.58 -21.55
C TYR A 152 -26.69 14.60 -21.66
N SER A 153 -26.03 13.65 -21.02
CA SER A 153 -24.58 13.53 -21.10
C SER A 153 -24.17 12.07 -21.23
N ALA A 154 -23.08 11.86 -21.93
CA ALA A 154 -22.44 10.56 -22.06
C ALA A 154 -20.96 10.69 -21.83
N SER A 155 -20.37 9.65 -21.26
CA SER A 155 -18.92 9.52 -21.12
C SER A 155 -18.48 8.09 -21.35
N ALA A 156 -17.31 7.94 -21.94
CA ALA A 156 -16.60 6.68 -22.06
C ALA A 156 -15.16 6.89 -21.60
N ASN A 157 -14.67 5.97 -20.81
CA ASN A 157 -13.29 6.02 -20.29
C ASN A 157 -12.63 4.67 -20.44
N GLU A 158 -11.41 4.67 -20.98
CA GLU A 158 -10.50 3.54 -21.03
C GLU A 158 -9.24 3.92 -20.28
N GLY A 159 -8.92 3.18 -19.21
CA GLY A 159 -7.75 3.42 -18.38
C GLY A 159 -6.85 2.19 -18.29
N ASN A 160 -5.55 2.42 -18.25
CA ASN A 160 -4.55 1.41 -17.98
C ASN A 160 -3.63 1.90 -16.87
N SER A 161 -3.43 1.06 -15.86
CA SER A 161 -2.50 1.31 -14.77
C SER A 161 -1.48 0.21 -14.67
N LYS A 162 -0.21 0.57 -14.50
CA LYS A 162 0.90 -0.35 -14.29
C LYS A 162 1.68 0.12 -13.08
N GLY A 163 1.54 -0.60 -11.97
CA GLY A 163 2.23 -0.34 -10.72
C GLY A 163 3.25 -1.43 -10.41
N ARG A 164 4.35 -1.03 -9.81
CA ARG A 164 5.31 -1.92 -9.16
C ARG A 164 5.51 -1.42 -7.73
N SER A 165 5.79 -2.32 -6.82
CA SER A 165 6.22 -1.91 -5.49
C SER A 165 7.23 -2.89 -4.92
N VAL A 166 8.23 -2.35 -4.27
CA VAL A 166 9.13 -3.08 -3.38
C VAL A 166 8.92 -2.50 -1.99
N ASN A 167 8.56 -3.34 -1.05
CA ASN A 167 8.43 -2.96 0.35
C ASN A 167 9.26 -3.91 1.17
N SER A 168 10.08 -3.38 2.06
CA SER A 168 10.84 -4.19 3.00
C SER A 168 10.77 -3.62 4.40
N SER A 169 10.81 -4.50 5.38
CA SER A 169 10.99 -4.08 6.78
C SER A 169 11.98 -4.98 7.48
N LEU A 170 12.67 -4.41 8.43
CA LEU A 170 13.63 -5.09 9.27
C LEU A 170 13.43 -4.64 10.72
N LEU A 171 13.33 -5.59 11.62
CA LEU A 171 13.17 -5.36 13.06
C LEU A 171 14.23 -6.17 13.78
N GLY A 172 15.06 -5.53 14.57
CA GLY A 172 16.08 -6.18 15.36
C GLY A 172 15.98 -5.83 16.83
N GLU A 173 16.28 -6.80 17.66
CA GLU A 173 16.42 -6.63 19.10
C GLU A 173 17.70 -7.31 19.56
N TRP A 174 18.55 -6.56 20.23
CA TRP A 174 19.80 -7.05 20.78
C TRP A 174 19.83 -6.84 22.29
N LYS A 175 19.88 -7.93 23.02
CA LYS A 175 20.15 -7.95 24.46
C LYS A 175 21.66 -8.02 24.65
N VAL A 176 22.30 -6.85 24.64
CA VAL A 176 23.79 -6.75 24.77
C VAL A 176 24.25 -7.45 26.04
N ASP A 177 23.59 -7.08 27.14
CA ASP A 177 23.77 -7.67 28.46
C ASP A 177 22.45 -7.65 29.25
N LYS A 178 22.48 -7.94 30.56
CA LYS A 178 21.33 -7.92 31.46
C LYS A 178 20.73 -6.51 31.64
N SER A 179 21.56 -5.49 31.41
CA SER A 179 21.24 -4.09 31.68
C SER A 179 21.05 -3.25 30.41
N THR A 180 21.44 -3.77 29.24
CA THR A 180 21.43 -2.99 27.99
C THR A 180 20.63 -3.70 26.89
N ARG A 181 19.69 -3.00 26.29
CA ARG A 181 18.93 -3.44 25.12
C ARG A 181 19.04 -2.42 24.01
N VAL A 182 19.23 -2.91 22.81
CA VAL A 182 19.21 -2.14 21.57
C VAL A 182 18.10 -2.67 20.69
N ASN A 183 17.25 -1.80 20.21
CA ASN A 183 16.23 -2.11 19.23
C ASN A 183 16.51 -1.28 17.98
N PHE A 184 16.36 -1.88 16.82
CA PHE A 184 16.34 -1.13 15.58
C PHE A 184 15.18 -1.57 14.69
N SER A 185 14.70 -0.65 13.89
CA SER A 185 13.72 -0.92 12.85
C SER A 185 14.08 -0.14 11.59
N GLY A 186 13.83 -0.75 10.45
CA GLY A 186 13.99 -0.11 9.15
C GLY A 186 12.84 -0.51 8.25
N ASN A 187 12.33 0.45 7.48
CA ASN A 187 11.35 0.22 6.44
C ASN A 187 11.82 0.93 5.17
N PHE A 188 11.72 0.23 4.06
CA PHE A 188 12.00 0.76 2.74
C PHE A 188 10.80 0.52 1.85
N GLY A 189 10.42 1.52 1.07
CA GLY A 189 9.38 1.43 0.05
C GLY A 189 9.83 2.12 -1.24
N TYR A 190 9.63 1.44 -2.37
CA TYR A 190 9.79 1.99 -3.70
C TYR A 190 8.57 1.66 -4.53
N THR A 191 7.91 2.67 -5.07
CA THR A 191 6.64 2.50 -5.77
C THR A 191 6.59 3.36 -7.02
N PRO A 192 7.07 2.87 -8.17
CA PRO A 192 6.79 3.48 -9.47
C PRO A 192 5.40 3.05 -9.95
N ASN A 193 4.64 4.00 -10.48
CA ASN A 193 3.32 3.79 -11.04
C ASN A 193 3.13 4.61 -12.32
N GLN A 194 2.56 4.01 -13.36
CA GLN A 194 2.23 4.63 -14.62
C GLN A 194 0.74 4.45 -14.87
N ASN A 195 0.03 5.55 -15.15
CA ASN A 195 -1.37 5.53 -15.51
C ASN A 195 -1.55 6.19 -16.87
N GLU A 196 -2.36 5.58 -17.71
CA GLU A 196 -2.81 6.12 -18.99
C GLU A 196 -4.33 6.10 -19.00
N SER A 197 -4.95 7.17 -19.46
CA SER A 197 -6.40 7.27 -19.57
C SER A 197 -6.77 7.99 -20.85
N ASN A 198 -7.73 7.39 -21.56
CA ASN A 198 -8.45 7.99 -22.68
C ASN A 198 -9.91 8.18 -22.25
N SER A 199 -10.39 9.40 -22.25
CA SER A 199 -11.79 9.67 -21.93
C SER A 199 -12.43 10.50 -23.03
N GLN A 200 -13.67 10.16 -23.35
CA GLN A 200 -14.55 10.92 -24.24
C GLN A 200 -15.80 11.30 -23.45
N SER A 201 -16.28 12.50 -23.65
CA SER A 201 -17.54 12.96 -23.08
C SER A 201 -18.28 13.83 -24.08
N ALA A 202 -19.60 13.81 -24.02
CA ALA A 202 -20.45 14.65 -24.82
C ALA A 202 -21.70 15.05 -24.05
N SER A 203 -22.22 16.24 -24.37
CA SER A 203 -23.47 16.76 -23.82
C SER A 203 -24.44 17.09 -24.94
N PHE A 204 -25.74 16.89 -24.66
CA PHE A 204 -26.82 17.07 -25.60
C PHE A 204 -28.01 17.74 -24.91
N ASP A 205 -28.83 18.48 -25.69
CA ASP A 205 -30.07 19.11 -25.20
C ASP A 205 -31.30 18.19 -25.35
N ALA A 206 -31.18 17.10 -26.11
CA ALA A 206 -32.21 16.08 -26.28
C ALA A 206 -31.56 14.69 -26.33
N PRO A 207 -32.33 13.61 -26.15
CA PRO A 207 -31.80 12.24 -26.27
C PRO A 207 -31.10 12.02 -27.62
N PRO A 208 -29.90 11.48 -27.67
CA PRO A 208 -29.10 11.37 -28.89
C PRO A 208 -29.66 10.39 -29.93
N GLY A 209 -30.63 9.55 -29.56
CA GLY A 209 -31.30 8.64 -30.48
C GLY A 209 -30.46 7.46 -30.97
N VAL A 210 -29.28 7.27 -30.45
CA VAL A 210 -28.35 6.17 -30.76
C VAL A 210 -28.15 5.29 -29.53
N ASN A 211 -27.69 4.06 -29.77
CA ASN A 211 -27.38 3.16 -28.65
C ASN A 211 -26.25 3.75 -27.79
N HIS A 212 -26.48 3.81 -26.48
CA HIS A 212 -25.56 4.41 -25.53
C HIS A 212 -24.19 3.72 -25.49
N GLU A 213 -24.12 2.41 -25.75
CA GLU A 213 -22.87 1.66 -25.80
C GLU A 213 -21.96 2.07 -26.97
N ASN A 214 -22.57 2.49 -28.09
CA ASN A 214 -21.89 2.87 -29.32
C ASN A 214 -21.91 4.38 -29.60
N LEU A 215 -22.34 5.19 -28.64
CA LEU A 215 -22.61 6.61 -28.84
C LEU A 215 -21.38 7.36 -29.42
N PHE A 216 -20.18 7.08 -28.96
CA PHE A 216 -18.97 7.75 -29.44
C PHE A 216 -18.49 7.22 -30.79
N SER A 217 -18.80 5.96 -31.14
CA SER A 217 -18.55 5.40 -32.48
C SER A 217 -19.51 5.99 -33.50
N ASP A 218 -20.78 6.17 -33.11
CA ASP A 218 -21.86 6.62 -33.96
C ASP A 218 -22.18 8.12 -33.77
N PHE A 219 -21.24 8.85 -33.13
CA PHE A 219 -21.43 10.26 -32.77
C PHE A 219 -21.83 11.15 -33.96
N GLU A 220 -21.32 10.86 -35.15
CA GLU A 220 -21.66 11.63 -36.35
C GLU A 220 -23.12 11.44 -36.79
N SER A 221 -23.76 10.32 -36.42
CA SER A 221 -25.18 10.05 -36.69
C SER A 221 -26.11 10.80 -35.76
N VAL A 222 -25.62 11.37 -34.66
CA VAL A 222 -26.42 12.20 -33.75
C VAL A 222 -26.77 13.53 -34.46
N PRO A 223 -28.05 13.99 -34.45
CA PRO A 223 -28.44 15.26 -35.04
C PRO A 223 -27.59 16.42 -34.47
N ARG A 224 -27.17 17.32 -35.37
CA ARG A 224 -26.26 18.42 -35.00
C ARG A 224 -26.91 19.43 -34.06
N ASP A 225 -28.18 19.68 -34.24
CA ASP A 225 -28.97 20.65 -33.50
C ASP A 225 -29.09 20.34 -32.01
N ILE A 226 -28.96 19.08 -31.63
CA ILE A 226 -28.96 18.67 -30.23
C ILE A 226 -27.57 18.57 -29.61
N LYS A 227 -26.48 18.59 -30.41
CA LYS A 227 -25.11 18.55 -29.91
C LYS A 227 -24.73 19.84 -29.18
N VAL A 228 -24.27 19.77 -27.94
CA VAL A 228 -23.79 20.93 -27.19
C VAL A 228 -22.26 20.97 -27.25
N ASN A 229 -21.61 19.93 -26.79
CA ASN A 229 -20.14 19.79 -26.84
C ASN A 229 -19.71 18.33 -26.95
N ARG A 230 -18.47 18.12 -27.37
CA ARG A 230 -17.75 16.86 -27.28
C ARG A 230 -16.34 17.13 -26.79
N SER A 231 -15.88 16.39 -25.81
CA SER A 231 -14.52 16.47 -25.30
C SER A 231 -13.81 15.14 -25.41
N GLU A 232 -12.58 15.17 -25.87
CA GLU A 232 -11.63 14.06 -25.81
C GLU A 232 -10.46 14.45 -24.92
N ASN A 233 -10.12 13.60 -23.96
CA ASN A 233 -9.01 13.83 -23.08
C ASN A 233 -8.10 12.59 -23.03
N ARG A 234 -6.82 12.79 -23.28
CA ARG A 234 -5.78 11.77 -23.16
C ARG A 234 -4.82 12.22 -22.09
N SER A 235 -4.63 11.39 -21.08
CA SER A 235 -3.72 11.68 -20.00
C SER A 235 -2.75 10.52 -19.76
N ARG A 236 -1.53 10.86 -19.38
CA ARG A 236 -0.52 9.93 -18.91
C ARG A 236 0.14 10.52 -17.68
N SER A 237 0.22 9.74 -16.63
CA SER A 237 0.95 10.13 -15.43
C SER A 237 1.96 9.06 -15.03
N GLU A 238 3.13 9.52 -14.60
CA GLU A 238 4.18 8.69 -14.06
C GLU A 238 4.53 9.20 -12.66
N ASN A 239 4.35 8.32 -11.68
CA ASN A 239 4.66 8.60 -10.29
C ASN A 239 5.79 7.69 -9.83
N GLU A 240 6.77 8.25 -9.19
CA GLU A 240 7.83 7.52 -8.53
C GLU A 240 7.91 7.99 -7.08
N SER A 241 7.90 7.05 -6.14
CA SER A 241 7.98 7.36 -4.71
C SER A 241 8.95 6.41 -4.01
N HIS A 242 9.86 7.02 -3.27
CA HIS A 242 10.80 6.34 -2.38
C HIS A 242 10.51 6.74 -0.94
N ARG A 243 10.56 5.77 -0.03
CA ARG A 243 10.36 6.00 1.40
C ARG A 243 11.37 5.19 2.18
N TYR A 244 12.05 5.87 3.09
CA TYR A 244 12.92 5.26 4.09
C TYR A 244 12.46 5.70 5.47
N HIS A 245 12.36 4.76 6.34
CA HIS A 245 12.20 5.03 7.75
C HIS A 245 13.10 4.09 8.53
N TRP A 246 13.90 4.63 9.43
CA TRP A 246 14.63 3.83 10.37
C TRP A 246 14.56 4.45 11.77
N ALA A 247 14.61 3.57 12.75
CA ALA A 247 14.65 3.95 14.15
C ALA A 247 15.61 3.05 14.90
N MET A 248 16.35 3.64 15.81
CA MET A 248 17.24 2.94 16.73
C MET A 248 16.96 3.43 18.15
N GLY A 249 16.72 2.47 19.04
CA GLY A 249 16.51 2.73 20.47
C GLY A 249 17.54 1.98 21.30
N VAL A 250 18.16 2.68 22.23
CA VAL A 250 19.08 2.10 23.22
C VAL A 250 18.51 2.37 24.60
N MET A 251 18.36 1.32 25.39
CA MET A 251 17.91 1.42 26.78
C MET A 251 18.95 0.77 27.70
N ARG A 252 19.40 1.49 28.71
CA ARG A 252 20.36 0.99 29.70
C ARG A 252 19.84 1.20 31.12
N ARG A 253 19.79 0.12 31.85
CA ARG A 253 19.56 0.14 33.30
C ARG A 253 20.86 0.49 34.01
N LEU A 254 20.84 1.57 34.81
CA LEU A 254 22.04 2.11 35.46
C LEU A 254 22.31 1.48 36.81
N ASN A 255 21.28 0.93 37.47
CA ASN A 255 21.40 0.29 38.78
C ASN A 255 20.33 -0.80 38.99
N GLU A 256 20.47 -1.57 40.07
CA GLU A 256 19.52 -2.62 40.43
C GLU A 256 18.16 -2.10 40.86
N LYS A 257 18.06 -0.85 41.31
CA LYS A 257 16.77 -0.19 41.65
C LYS A 257 15.92 0.09 40.42
N GLY A 258 16.47 -0.04 39.19
CA GLY A 258 15.74 0.10 37.95
C GLY A 258 15.80 1.50 37.34
N THR A 259 16.75 2.34 37.75
CA THR A 259 17.03 3.61 37.07
C THR A 259 17.45 3.31 35.63
N THR A 260 16.84 3.96 34.66
CA THR A 260 17.00 3.66 33.23
C THR A 260 17.26 4.92 32.44
N LEU A 261 18.24 4.85 31.53
CA LEU A 261 18.50 5.84 30.50
C LEU A 261 18.06 5.27 29.15
N GLY A 262 17.34 6.06 28.38
CA GLY A 262 16.89 5.71 27.03
C GLY A 262 17.29 6.76 26.01
N LEU A 263 17.78 6.33 24.86
CA LEU A 263 18.03 7.12 23.67
C LEU A 263 17.21 6.52 22.52
N ASN A 264 16.50 7.35 21.79
CA ASN A 264 15.77 6.98 20.58
C ASN A 264 16.14 7.95 19.46
N ILE A 265 16.55 7.41 18.32
CA ILE A 265 16.85 8.19 17.12
C ILE A 265 16.02 7.63 15.98
N GLN A 266 15.32 8.49 15.27
CA GLN A 266 14.49 8.12 14.12
C GLN A 266 14.78 9.08 12.97
N ASN A 267 14.77 8.54 11.77
CA ASN A 267 14.75 9.32 10.55
C ASN A 267 13.68 8.79 9.61
N SER A 268 12.96 9.69 8.99
CA SER A 268 12.05 9.40 7.88
C SER A 268 12.43 10.28 6.72
N ASP A 269 12.75 9.68 5.60
CA ASP A 269 13.04 10.37 4.35
C ASP A 269 12.15 9.81 3.25
N SER A 270 11.46 10.68 2.54
CA SER A 270 10.66 10.33 1.39
C SER A 270 10.88 11.33 0.28
N TRP A 271 11.08 10.81 -0.92
CA TRP A 271 11.14 11.63 -2.12
C TRP A 271 10.43 10.95 -3.25
N GLY A 272 9.98 11.74 -4.18
CA GLY A 272 9.29 11.25 -5.36
C GLY A 272 9.19 12.33 -6.42
N ASN A 273 8.77 11.88 -7.58
CA ASN A 273 8.46 12.75 -8.70
C ASN A 273 7.11 12.31 -9.27
N ASN A 274 6.28 13.29 -9.57
CA ASN A 274 5.05 13.08 -10.33
C ASN A 274 5.17 13.88 -11.63
N GLU A 275 5.08 13.18 -12.75
CA GLU A 275 5.01 13.78 -14.08
C GLU A 275 3.67 13.43 -14.71
N SER A 276 2.95 14.40 -15.23
CA SER A 276 1.71 14.17 -15.93
C SER A 276 1.60 14.99 -17.21
N PHE A 277 1.11 14.35 -18.24
CA PHE A 277 0.76 14.94 -19.51
C PHE A 277 -0.76 14.83 -19.67
N SER A 278 -1.38 15.90 -20.12
CA SER A 278 -2.81 15.91 -20.45
C SER A 278 -3.03 16.68 -21.75
N LEU A 279 -3.63 16.02 -22.71
CA LEU A 279 -4.07 16.61 -23.95
C LEU A 279 -5.59 16.54 -23.96
N SER A 280 -6.24 17.70 -24.05
CA SER A 280 -7.70 17.82 -24.12
C SER A 280 -8.10 18.64 -25.32
N GLU A 281 -9.06 18.12 -26.08
CA GLU A 281 -9.73 18.80 -27.16
C GLU A 281 -11.22 18.85 -26.87
N THR A 282 -11.82 20.04 -26.87
CA THR A 282 -13.25 20.21 -26.66
C THR A 282 -13.83 21.01 -27.83
N THR A 283 -14.74 20.40 -28.56
CA THR A 283 -15.53 21.03 -29.63
C THR A 283 -16.87 21.51 -29.08
N TYR A 284 -17.18 22.76 -29.29
CA TYR A 284 -18.45 23.40 -28.93
C TYR A 284 -19.31 23.62 -30.19
N PHE A 285 -20.36 22.85 -30.34
CA PHE A 285 -21.22 22.91 -31.56
C PHE A 285 -22.09 24.14 -31.62
N ARG A 286 -22.29 24.81 -30.50
CA ARG A 286 -23.10 26.03 -30.38
C ARG A 286 -22.31 27.33 -30.41
N LEU A 287 -21.00 27.22 -30.31
CA LEU A 287 -20.11 28.38 -30.42
C LEU A 287 -19.36 28.32 -31.75
N LYS A 288 -19.23 29.48 -32.38
CA LYS A 288 -18.52 29.61 -33.65
C LYS A 288 -17.21 30.36 -33.45
N ASP A 289 -16.22 29.96 -34.21
CA ASP A 289 -14.98 30.70 -34.34
C ASP A 289 -15.13 31.90 -35.28
N LYS A 290 -14.07 32.65 -35.49
CA LYS A 290 -14.07 33.84 -36.39
C LYS A 290 -14.33 33.49 -37.84
N ASN A 291 -14.17 32.23 -38.23
CA ASN A 291 -14.39 31.74 -39.60
C ASN A 291 -15.76 31.06 -39.78
N GLY A 292 -16.61 31.04 -38.71
CA GLY A 292 -17.91 30.39 -38.74
C GLY A 292 -17.90 28.90 -38.50
N ASN A 293 -16.75 28.29 -38.20
CA ASN A 293 -16.62 26.89 -37.82
C ASN A 293 -16.96 26.67 -36.33
N ASP A 294 -17.13 25.42 -35.92
CA ASP A 294 -17.32 25.09 -34.52
C ASP A 294 -16.09 25.50 -33.71
N SER A 295 -16.30 26.10 -32.54
CA SER A 295 -15.22 26.53 -31.70
C SER A 295 -14.54 25.31 -31.06
N VAL A 296 -13.23 25.20 -31.20
CA VAL A 296 -12.44 24.11 -30.64
C VAL A 296 -11.44 24.67 -29.63
N LEU A 297 -11.47 24.11 -28.42
CA LEU A 297 -10.50 24.44 -27.38
C LEU A 297 -9.50 23.29 -27.23
N TYR A 298 -8.25 23.59 -27.54
CA TYR A 298 -7.13 22.70 -27.30
C TYR A 298 -6.42 23.07 -26.00
N ARG A 299 -6.15 22.06 -25.17
CA ARG A 299 -5.35 22.24 -23.97
C ARG A 299 -4.30 21.12 -23.90
N ASN A 300 -3.03 21.51 -23.92
CA ASN A 300 -1.90 20.63 -23.75
C ASN A 300 -1.15 21.06 -22.50
N GLN A 301 -1.08 20.18 -21.51
CA GLN A 301 -0.52 20.49 -20.21
C GLN A 301 0.52 19.44 -19.80
N TYR A 302 1.64 19.93 -19.31
CA TYR A 302 2.64 19.12 -18.64
C TYR A 302 2.82 19.63 -17.23
N LEU A 303 2.77 18.72 -16.27
CA LEU A 303 3.03 19.00 -14.86
C LEU A 303 4.16 18.11 -14.37
N LYS A 304 5.15 18.71 -13.72
CA LYS A 304 6.19 18.00 -12.98
C LYS A 304 6.20 18.51 -11.55
N SER A 305 6.05 17.58 -10.60
CA SER A 305 5.95 17.92 -9.19
C SER A 305 6.88 17.03 -8.36
N PRO A 306 8.15 17.42 -8.23
CA PRO A 306 9.07 16.74 -7.33
C PRO A 306 8.70 17.05 -5.88
N GLN A 307 8.77 16.03 -5.04
CA GLN A 307 8.48 16.14 -3.61
C GLN A 307 9.63 15.52 -2.81
N ARG A 308 10.01 16.18 -1.73
CA ARG A 308 10.95 15.62 -0.76
C ARG A 308 10.53 16.03 0.64
N ASN A 309 10.53 15.06 1.53
CA ASN A 309 10.29 15.28 2.95
C ASN A 309 11.31 14.47 3.75
N ASN A 310 12.05 15.15 4.63
CA ASN A 310 13.01 14.54 5.53
C ASN A 310 12.73 15.01 6.95
N SER A 311 12.61 14.08 7.87
CA SER A 311 12.38 14.40 9.27
C SER A 311 13.26 13.56 10.18
N TRP A 312 13.75 14.21 11.23
CA TRP A 312 14.52 13.59 12.29
C TRP A 312 13.81 13.74 13.62
N ARG A 313 13.93 12.74 14.44
CA ARG A 313 13.47 12.77 15.83
C ARG A 313 14.53 12.14 16.71
N VAL A 314 14.94 12.86 17.74
CA VAL A 314 15.85 12.37 18.77
C VAL A 314 15.16 12.52 20.12
N GLY A 315 15.08 11.43 20.85
CA GLY A 315 14.47 11.38 22.19
C GLY A 315 15.45 10.87 23.23
N LEU A 316 15.58 11.60 24.31
CA LEU A 316 16.27 11.17 25.52
C LEU A 316 15.27 10.97 26.63
N SER A 317 15.38 9.90 27.38
CA SER A 317 14.52 9.62 28.53
C SER A 317 15.32 9.14 29.71
N PHE A 318 15.00 9.65 30.88
CA PHE A 318 15.55 9.22 32.16
C PHE A 318 14.39 8.78 33.06
N THR A 319 14.49 7.59 33.61
CA THR A 319 13.48 7.02 34.48
C THR A 319 14.11 6.66 35.82
N GLN A 320 13.53 7.21 36.89
CA GLN A 320 13.99 6.98 38.27
C GLN A 320 12.85 6.37 39.09
N PRO A 321 12.98 5.18 39.66
CA PRO A 321 12.07 4.67 40.67
C PRO A 321 12.16 5.50 41.95
N VAL A 322 11.01 5.93 42.46
CA VAL A 322 10.84 6.66 43.73
C VAL A 322 10.02 5.76 44.65
N GLY A 323 10.70 4.97 45.48
CA GLY A 323 10.04 3.95 46.32
C GLY A 323 9.57 2.72 45.51
N LYS A 324 8.62 1.94 46.10
CA LYS A 324 8.14 0.68 45.50
C LYS A 324 7.06 0.82 44.43
N LYS A 325 6.33 1.93 44.45
CA LYS A 325 5.12 2.10 43.61
C LYS A 325 5.18 3.29 42.64
N VAL A 326 6.13 4.20 42.81
CA VAL A 326 6.21 5.44 42.03
C VAL A 326 7.47 5.43 41.18
N ARG A 327 7.35 5.88 39.94
CA ARG A 327 8.48 6.10 39.03
C ARG A 327 8.35 7.48 38.40
N LEU A 328 9.43 8.24 38.45
CA LEU A 328 9.53 9.54 37.80
C LEU A 328 10.20 9.33 36.43
N ARG A 329 9.60 9.85 35.37
CA ARG A 329 10.20 9.88 34.04
C ARG A 329 10.34 11.31 33.56
N VAL A 330 11.54 11.64 33.14
CA VAL A 330 11.83 12.89 32.41
C VAL A 330 12.21 12.51 30.98
N ALA A 331 11.62 13.16 30.02
CA ALA A 331 11.92 12.92 28.60
C ALA A 331 12.03 14.25 27.86
N TYR A 332 13.03 14.31 26.99
CA TYR A 332 13.23 15.39 26.05
C TYR A 332 13.17 14.84 24.62
N ASN A 333 12.36 15.48 23.77
CA ASN A 333 12.24 15.10 22.36
C ASN A 333 12.52 16.32 21.49
N TRP A 334 13.42 16.13 20.54
CA TRP A 334 13.71 17.10 19.50
C TRP A 334 13.30 16.51 18.14
N SER A 335 12.72 17.34 17.28
CA SER A 335 12.34 16.94 15.94
C SER A 335 12.51 18.06 14.94
N THR A 336 12.90 17.68 13.70
CA THR A 336 12.87 18.57 12.53
C THR A 336 11.84 18.04 11.53
N ARG A 337 11.44 18.92 10.67
CA ARG A 337 10.66 18.62 9.46
C ARG A 337 11.34 19.30 8.29
#